data_b15b75c5ce8eece708b53402f8db9ca0
#
_entry.id   b15b75c5ce8eece708b53402f8db9ca0
#
_cell.length_a   1.000
_cell.length_b   1.000
_cell.length_c   1.000
_cell.angle_alpha   90.00
_cell.angle_beta   90.00
_cell.angle_gamma   90.00
#
_symmetry.space_group_name_H-M   'P 1'
#
loop_
_entity.id
_entity.type
_entity.pdbx_description
1 polymer ?
#
loop_
_entity_poly.entity_id
_entity_poly.type
_entity_poly.pdbx_seq_one_letter_code
_entity_poly.pdbx_strand_id
1 'polypeptide(L)'
;MKNVPVMPSLADALSSLRLHWWVALIICALGIAAICLRVLETDGVRAKRSERNKKKELRSLAERISSYGKGVHRRYPTGDVVVSEQDLAEQLRKRPDAVATALDLLLREQKVQRASLRGYWKLNV
;
A
#
# COMPACT_ATOMS: atom_id res chain seq x y z
N MET A 1 57.10 -31.42 41.74
CA MET A 1 56.73 -30.08 41.23
C MET A 1 55.36 -30.14 40.59
N LYS A 2 54.44 -29.49 41.16
CA LYS A 2 53.09 -29.45 40.62
C LYS A 2 53.07 -28.45 39.47
N ASN A 3 52.87 -28.95 38.26
CA ASN A 3 52.55 -28.07 37.17
C ASN A 3 51.14 -27.47 37.41
N VAL A 4 51.13 -26.33 38.00
CA VAL A 4 49.91 -25.56 38.11
C VAL A 4 49.60 -25.04 36.71
N PRO A 5 48.44 -25.35 36.11
CA PRO A 5 48.08 -24.77 34.85
C PRO A 5 48.01 -23.24 35.06
N VAL A 6 48.82 -22.54 34.32
CA VAL A 6 48.82 -21.08 34.34
C VAL A 6 47.47 -20.65 33.78
N MET A 7 46.56 -20.34 34.68
CA MET A 7 45.35 -19.63 34.23
C MET A 7 45.78 -18.30 33.62
N PRO A 8 45.32 -17.98 32.43
CA PRO A 8 45.57 -16.67 31.88
C PRO A 8 45.12 -15.63 32.90
N SER A 9 45.99 -14.70 33.25
CA SER A 9 45.63 -13.66 34.18
C SER A 9 44.43 -12.89 33.66
N LEU A 10 43.57 -12.40 34.55
CA LEU A 10 42.44 -11.52 34.19
C LEU A 10 42.89 -10.35 33.30
N ALA A 11 44.13 -9.87 33.49
CA ALA A 11 44.70 -8.84 32.66
C ALA A 11 44.91 -9.29 31.20
N ASP A 12 45.33 -10.55 30.96
CA ASP A 12 45.48 -11.11 29.61
C ASP A 12 44.11 -11.37 28.95
N ALA A 13 43.13 -11.83 29.74
CA ALA A 13 41.77 -11.96 29.28
C ALA A 13 41.14 -10.60 28.95
N LEU A 14 41.38 -9.58 29.76
CA LEU A 14 40.96 -8.21 29.52
C LEU A 14 41.65 -7.56 28.34
N SER A 15 42.97 -7.80 28.15
CA SER A 15 43.71 -7.30 26.98
C SER A 15 43.22 -7.98 25.68
N SER A 16 42.95 -9.27 25.73
CA SER A 16 42.37 -10.02 24.65
C SER A 16 40.96 -9.52 24.32
N LEU A 17 40.14 -9.27 25.33
CA LEU A 17 38.83 -8.63 25.17
C LEU A 17 38.96 -7.20 24.61
N ARG A 18 39.98 -6.46 25.02
CA ARG A 18 40.23 -5.12 24.53
C ARG A 18 40.63 -5.10 23.04
N LEU A 19 41.38 -6.10 22.61
CA LEU A 19 41.75 -6.27 21.20
C LEU A 19 40.56 -6.72 20.34
N HIS A 20 39.67 -7.53 20.88
CA HIS A 20 38.55 -8.11 20.18
C HIS A 20 37.24 -7.30 20.32
N TRP A 21 37.20 -6.38 21.25
CA TRP A 21 36.02 -5.56 21.45
C TRP A 21 35.70 -4.67 20.23
N TRP A 22 36.73 -4.26 19.51
CA TRP A 22 36.62 -3.53 18.26
C TRP A 22 35.86 -4.35 17.21
N VAL A 23 36.20 -5.62 17.11
CA VAL A 23 35.54 -6.56 16.22
C VAL A 23 34.09 -6.75 16.65
N ALA A 24 33.87 -6.89 17.95
CA ALA A 24 32.49 -6.97 18.49
C ALA A 24 31.66 -5.72 18.19
N LEU A 25 32.24 -4.52 18.35
CA LEU A 25 31.57 -3.27 18.01
C LEU A 25 31.26 -3.16 16.52
N ILE A 26 32.19 -3.56 15.67
CA ILE A 26 31.99 -3.56 14.20
C ILE A 26 30.86 -4.54 13.83
N ILE A 27 30.86 -5.75 14.41
CA ILE A 27 29.79 -6.74 14.16
C ILE A 27 28.44 -6.22 14.64
N CYS A 28 28.39 -5.62 15.84
CA CYS A 28 27.16 -5.02 16.35
C CYS A 28 26.67 -3.87 15.47
N ALA A 29 27.55 -2.99 15.04
CA ALA A 29 27.22 -1.87 14.15
C ALA A 29 26.68 -2.37 12.80
N LEU A 30 27.33 -3.38 12.20
CA LEU A 30 26.87 -4.00 10.95
C LEU A 30 25.52 -4.70 11.13
N GLY A 31 25.33 -5.39 12.26
CA GLY A 31 24.07 -6.03 12.59
C GLY A 31 22.92 -5.04 12.73
N ILE A 32 23.14 -3.94 13.44
CA ILE A 32 22.16 -2.86 13.59
C ILE A 32 21.86 -2.20 12.25
N ALA A 33 22.88 -1.90 11.45
CA ALA A 33 22.71 -1.34 10.12
C ALA A 33 21.91 -2.27 9.20
N ALA A 34 22.17 -3.57 9.22
CA ALA A 34 21.43 -4.56 8.45
C ALA A 34 19.95 -4.63 8.88
N ILE A 35 19.69 -4.58 10.18
CA ILE A 35 18.31 -4.56 10.71
C ILE A 35 17.60 -3.27 10.30
N CYS A 36 18.23 -2.11 10.42
CA CYS A 36 17.67 -0.83 9.99
C CYS A 36 17.35 -0.82 8.49
N LEU A 37 18.23 -1.33 7.65
CA LEU A 37 17.99 -1.45 6.21
C LEU A 37 16.82 -2.37 5.90
N ARG A 38 16.70 -3.49 6.59
CA ARG A 38 15.55 -4.41 6.42
C ARG A 38 14.25 -3.77 6.85
N VAL A 39 14.23 -3.04 7.95
CA VAL A 39 13.04 -2.32 8.41
C VAL A 39 12.63 -1.25 7.40
N LEU A 40 13.57 -0.48 6.88
CA LEU A 40 13.31 0.52 5.85
C LEU A 40 12.81 -0.10 4.54
N GLU A 41 13.39 -1.22 4.12
CA GLU A 41 12.92 -1.96 2.93
C GLU A 41 11.52 -2.52 3.12
N THR A 42 11.20 -3.09 4.28
CA THR A 42 9.86 -3.62 4.56
C THR A 42 8.81 -2.51 4.61
N ASP A 43 9.11 -1.36 5.17
CA ASP A 43 8.21 -0.21 5.20
C ASP A 43 7.98 0.35 3.78
N GLY A 44 9.01 0.47 2.98
CA GLY A 44 8.90 0.87 1.59
C GLY A 44 8.09 -0.12 0.74
N VAL A 45 8.29 -1.42 0.93
CA VAL A 45 7.53 -2.47 0.25
C VAL A 45 6.07 -2.49 0.71
N ARG A 46 5.81 -2.30 2.00
CA ARG A 46 4.44 -2.20 2.53
C ARG A 46 3.71 -0.99 1.97
N ALA A 47 4.35 0.18 1.92
CA ALA A 47 3.79 1.38 1.32
C ALA A 47 3.45 1.16 -0.16
N LYS A 48 4.34 0.58 -0.95
CA LYS A 48 4.10 0.25 -2.35
C LYS A 48 2.97 -0.77 -2.53
N ARG A 49 2.90 -1.79 -1.68
CA ARG A 49 1.80 -2.77 -1.70
C ARG A 49 0.46 -2.12 -1.37
N SER A 50 0.44 -1.25 -0.35
CA SER A 50 -0.77 -0.51 0.02
C SER A 50 -1.27 0.37 -1.12
N GLU A 51 -0.39 1.10 -1.79
CA GLU A 51 -0.75 1.90 -2.95
C GLU A 51 -1.25 1.06 -4.12
N ARG A 52 -0.59 -0.07 -4.42
CA ARG A 52 -1.04 -1.00 -5.45
C ARG A 52 -2.41 -1.58 -5.14
N ASN A 53 -2.65 -1.96 -3.88
CA ASN A 53 -3.94 -2.48 -3.45
C ASN A 53 -5.03 -1.43 -3.57
N LYS A 54 -4.77 -0.19 -3.16
CA LYS A 54 -5.69 0.94 -3.34
C LYS A 54 -6.01 1.18 -4.82
N LYS A 55 -5.02 1.15 -5.70
CA LYS A 55 -5.23 1.29 -7.14
C LYS A 55 -6.05 0.14 -7.72
N LYS A 56 -5.81 -1.10 -7.28
CA LYS A 56 -6.59 -2.28 -7.70
C LYS A 56 -8.03 -2.20 -7.24
N GLU A 57 -8.27 -1.80 -5.99
CA GLU A 57 -9.62 -1.59 -5.46
C GLU A 57 -10.36 -0.50 -6.21
N LEU A 58 -9.69 0.61 -6.49
CA LEU A 58 -10.24 1.72 -7.25
C LEU A 58 -10.62 1.28 -8.67
N ARG A 59 -9.75 0.54 -9.34
CA ARG A 59 -10.00 0.00 -10.67
C ARG A 59 -11.14 -1.02 -10.68
N SER A 60 -11.18 -1.91 -9.69
CA SER A 60 -12.28 -2.85 -9.50
C SER A 60 -13.61 -2.13 -9.28
N LEU A 61 -13.62 -1.08 -8.49
CA LEU A 61 -14.81 -0.25 -8.27
C LEU A 61 -15.22 0.47 -9.55
N ALA A 62 -14.29 1.01 -10.32
CA ALA A 62 -14.56 1.64 -11.61
C ALA A 62 -15.18 0.65 -12.62
N GLU A 63 -14.68 -0.58 -12.66
CA GLU A 63 -15.25 -1.65 -13.49
C GLU A 63 -16.69 -2.03 -13.05
N ARG A 64 -16.95 -2.06 -11.75
CA ARG A 64 -18.31 -2.30 -11.21
C ARG A 64 -19.26 -1.18 -11.60
N ILE A 65 -18.83 0.07 -11.54
CA ILE A 65 -19.64 1.23 -11.98
C ILE A 65 -19.95 1.12 -13.47
N SER A 66 -18.96 0.79 -14.28
CA SER A 66 -19.15 0.59 -15.73
C SER A 66 -20.11 -0.55 -16.02
N SER A 67 -20.00 -1.66 -15.31
CA SER A 67 -20.93 -2.81 -15.44
C SER A 67 -22.36 -2.46 -15.03
N TYR A 68 -22.50 -1.69 -13.95
CA TYR A 68 -23.81 -1.18 -13.51
C TYR A 68 -24.45 -0.29 -14.59
N GLY A 69 -23.67 0.62 -15.17
CA GLY A 69 -24.10 1.47 -16.25
C GLY A 69 -24.55 0.69 -17.48
N LYS A 70 -23.81 -0.33 -17.87
CA LYS A 70 -24.18 -1.24 -18.97
C LYS A 70 -25.48 -1.99 -18.66
N GLY A 71 -25.65 -2.44 -17.42
CA GLY A 71 -26.88 -3.10 -16.99
C GLY A 71 -28.11 -2.19 -17.06
N VAL A 72 -27.97 -0.94 -16.63
CA VAL A 72 -29.04 0.07 -16.75
C VAL A 72 -29.34 0.39 -18.21
N HIS A 73 -28.31 0.53 -19.04
CA HIS A 73 -28.48 0.79 -20.47
C HIS A 73 -29.21 -0.36 -21.18
N ARG A 74 -28.98 -1.60 -20.81
CA ARG A 74 -29.74 -2.75 -21.33
C ARG A 74 -31.19 -2.72 -20.97
N ARG A 75 -31.54 -2.22 -19.79
CA ARG A 75 -32.94 -2.07 -19.35
C ARG A 75 -33.63 -0.89 -20.01
N TYR A 76 -32.90 0.19 -20.26
CA TYR A 76 -33.41 1.44 -20.83
C TYR A 76 -32.52 1.89 -22.00
N PRO A 77 -32.65 1.25 -23.18
CA PRO A 77 -31.74 1.52 -24.29
C PRO A 77 -31.92 2.88 -24.96
N THR A 78 -33.03 3.59 -24.68
CA THR A 78 -33.38 4.86 -25.30
C THR A 78 -32.98 6.10 -24.51
N GLY A 79 -32.21 5.97 -23.44
CA GLY A 79 -31.85 7.09 -22.58
C GLY A 79 -30.39 7.14 -22.23
N ASP A 80 -29.94 8.32 -21.88
CA ASP A 80 -28.64 8.49 -21.25
C ASP A 80 -28.66 7.92 -19.83
N VAL A 81 -27.62 7.18 -19.45
CA VAL A 81 -27.49 6.65 -18.10
C VAL A 81 -26.90 7.74 -17.21
N VAL A 82 -27.75 8.35 -16.41
CA VAL A 82 -27.35 9.35 -15.41
C VAL A 82 -27.49 8.72 -14.03
N VAL A 83 -26.43 8.76 -13.27
CA VAL A 83 -26.37 8.18 -11.92
C VAL A 83 -25.86 9.22 -10.92
N SER A 84 -26.36 9.15 -9.68
CA SER A 84 -25.82 9.98 -8.60
C SER A 84 -24.72 9.22 -7.85
N GLU A 85 -23.78 9.97 -7.28
CA GLU A 85 -22.72 9.37 -6.43
C GLU A 85 -23.31 8.63 -5.24
N GLN A 86 -24.36 9.17 -4.63
CA GLN A 86 -25.02 8.54 -3.49
C GLN A 86 -25.71 7.22 -3.87
N ASP A 87 -26.43 7.20 -4.97
CA ASP A 87 -27.10 5.98 -5.46
C ASP A 87 -26.09 4.89 -5.79
N LEU A 88 -24.99 5.24 -6.43
CA LEU A 88 -23.90 4.31 -6.70
C LEU A 88 -23.27 3.79 -5.40
N ALA A 89 -23.03 4.65 -4.43
CA ALA A 89 -22.49 4.27 -3.13
C ALA A 89 -23.40 3.28 -2.40
N GLU A 90 -24.70 3.50 -2.42
CA GLU A 90 -25.68 2.58 -1.83
C GLU A 90 -25.77 1.26 -2.60
N GLN A 91 -25.83 1.29 -3.92
CA GLN A 91 -25.92 0.10 -4.76
C GLN A 91 -24.66 -0.78 -4.66
N LEU A 92 -23.50 -0.15 -4.62
CA LEU A 92 -22.21 -0.85 -4.53
C LEU A 92 -21.76 -1.11 -3.09
N ARG A 93 -22.48 -0.59 -2.10
CA ARG A 93 -22.15 -0.67 -0.67
C ARG A 93 -20.72 -0.17 -0.38
N LYS A 94 -20.37 0.94 -0.99
CA LYS A 94 -19.07 1.60 -0.83
C LYS A 94 -19.26 3.03 -0.30
N ARG A 95 -18.19 3.61 0.20
CA ARG A 95 -18.20 5.00 0.67
C ARG A 95 -18.39 5.95 -0.53
N PRO A 96 -19.16 7.04 -0.37
CA PRO A 96 -19.32 8.03 -1.44
C PRO A 96 -18.00 8.61 -1.94
N ASP A 97 -17.01 8.81 -1.06
CA ASP A 97 -15.69 9.31 -1.42
C ASP A 97 -14.94 8.36 -2.36
N ALA A 98 -15.02 7.06 -2.10
CA ALA A 98 -14.41 6.04 -2.97
C ALA A 98 -15.09 6.00 -4.34
N VAL A 99 -16.40 6.14 -4.38
CA VAL A 99 -17.19 6.22 -5.63
C VAL A 99 -16.82 7.47 -6.42
N ALA A 100 -16.70 8.62 -5.76
CA ALA A 100 -16.27 9.88 -6.40
C ALA A 100 -14.88 9.75 -7.01
N THR A 101 -13.94 9.14 -6.31
CA THR A 101 -12.58 8.89 -6.82
C THR A 101 -12.58 7.94 -8.02
N ALA A 102 -13.39 6.89 -7.98
CA ALA A 102 -13.54 5.97 -9.10
C ALA A 102 -14.18 6.63 -10.33
N LEU A 103 -15.17 7.50 -10.11
CA LEU A 103 -15.79 8.30 -11.18
C LEU A 103 -14.79 9.30 -11.79
N ASP A 104 -13.94 9.93 -10.99
CA ASP A 104 -12.86 10.78 -11.49
C ASP A 104 -11.86 10.00 -12.36
N LEU A 105 -11.55 8.76 -11.98
CA LEU A 105 -10.73 7.88 -12.80
C LEU A 105 -11.41 7.58 -14.14
N LEU A 106 -12.68 7.24 -14.13
CA LEU A 106 -13.47 7.00 -15.35
C LEU A 106 -13.61 8.26 -16.22
N LEU A 107 -13.68 9.43 -15.60
CA LEU A 107 -13.67 10.70 -16.31
C LEU A 107 -12.36 10.92 -17.08
N ARG A 108 -11.23 10.59 -16.47
CA ARG A 108 -9.92 10.64 -17.12
C ARG A 108 -9.83 9.65 -18.30
N GLU A 109 -10.46 8.52 -18.19
CA GLU A 109 -10.55 7.51 -19.27
C GLU A 109 -11.66 7.83 -20.29
N GLN A 110 -12.36 8.94 -20.13
CA GLN A 110 -13.46 9.38 -21.00
C GLN A 110 -14.67 8.42 -21.05
N LYS A 111 -14.83 7.59 -20.04
CA LYS A 111 -15.95 6.64 -19.93
C LYS A 111 -17.18 7.24 -19.26
N VAL A 112 -17.02 8.34 -18.56
CA VAL A 112 -18.10 9.09 -17.93
C VAL A 112 -17.94 10.57 -18.20
N GLN A 113 -19.04 11.31 -18.10
CA GLN A 113 -19.08 12.76 -18.19
C GLN A 113 -19.80 13.32 -16.96
N ARG A 114 -19.42 14.52 -16.55
CA ARG A 114 -20.17 15.23 -15.51
C ARG A 114 -21.50 15.68 -16.07
N ALA A 115 -22.57 15.38 -15.36
CA ALA A 115 -23.88 15.91 -15.67
C ALA A 115 -23.99 17.39 -15.24
N SER A 116 -24.99 18.09 -15.76
CA SER A 116 -25.24 19.50 -15.41
C SER A 116 -25.58 19.71 -13.94
N LEU A 117 -26.13 18.70 -13.26
CA LEU A 117 -26.39 18.71 -11.82
C LEU A 117 -25.17 18.21 -11.04
N ARG A 118 -24.84 18.92 -9.97
CA ARG A 118 -23.73 18.55 -9.09
C ARG A 118 -24.03 17.21 -8.40
N GLY A 119 -23.04 16.32 -8.42
CA GLY A 119 -23.17 14.97 -7.85
C GLY A 119 -23.80 13.94 -8.78
N TYR A 120 -24.19 14.32 -9.99
CA TYR A 120 -24.69 13.42 -11.03
C TYR A 120 -23.67 13.21 -12.13
N TRP A 121 -23.63 12.01 -12.65
CA TRP A 121 -22.68 11.60 -13.67
C TRP A 121 -23.40 10.89 -14.80
N LYS A 122 -23.02 11.21 -16.01
CA LYS A 122 -23.48 10.55 -17.22
C LYS A 122 -22.50 9.47 -17.62
N LEU A 123 -22.96 8.23 -17.69
CA LEU A 123 -22.14 7.10 -18.11
C LEU A 123 -22.19 6.98 -19.64
N ASN A 124 -21.03 6.95 -20.26
CA ASN A 124 -20.88 6.64 -21.68
C ASN A 124 -20.84 5.13 -21.82
N VAL A 125 -21.92 4.55 -22.27
CA VAL A 125 -22.07 3.10 -22.40
C VAL A 125 -22.07 2.69 -23.86
#